data_8855c8ce09e3dd6e3c2216fc595d9508
#
_entry.id   8855c8ce09e3dd6e3c2216fc595d9508
#
_cell.length_a   1.000
_cell.length_b   1.000
_cell.length_c   1.000
_cell.angle_alpha   90.00
_cell.angle_beta   90.00
_cell.angle_gamma   90.00
#
_symmetry.space_group_name_H-M   'P 1'
#
loop_
_entity.id
_entity.type
_entity.pdbx_description
1 polymer ?
#
loop_
_entity_poly.entity_id
_entity_poly.type
_entity_poly.pdbx_seq_one_letter_code
_entity_poly.pdbx_strand_id
1 'polypeptide(L)'
;MALPPRSAATTLTALAVLAALSLTGGPAHADGTDPSAPPGSVTTSPPPTVDPTSPGLKLADGATLAPAKVLDIKSVVEDLGGEERREDTNSDVTFALQAEVLFPKDSSKLNPDARSRIQAIADEIKNQKATTVRVFGFTDNLGSYAHGLVLSKKRAEIVHDELAAALGSTDVTFEVRGYSEDYPIADNTSEEGRRKNRRVEVTFPRGAASGSSSGAQS
;
A
#
# COMPACT_ATOMS: atom_id res chain seq x y z
N MET A 1 -69.14 20.13 -37.75
CA MET A 1 -69.60 19.21 -38.83
C MET A 1 -68.36 18.40 -39.23
N ALA A 2 -68.52 17.13 -39.20
CA ALA A 2 -67.60 16.07 -39.65
C ALA A 2 -66.56 15.52 -38.71
N LEU A 3 -66.86 14.31 -38.34
CA LEU A 3 -66.13 13.28 -37.58
C LEU A 3 -65.01 12.61 -38.40
N PRO A 4 -64.24 11.71 -37.76
CA PRO A 4 -62.89 11.28 -38.06
C PRO A 4 -62.80 10.07 -39.02
N PRO A 5 -61.63 9.56 -39.23
CA PRO A 5 -61.45 8.13 -38.93
C PRO A 5 -60.08 7.64 -38.53
N ARG A 6 -60.17 6.65 -37.71
CA ARG A 6 -59.60 5.27 -37.73
C ARG A 6 -58.17 5.03 -37.47
N SER A 7 -58.03 4.40 -36.31
CA SER A 7 -57.09 3.39 -35.86
C SER A 7 -56.32 2.62 -36.95
N ALA A 8 -55.00 2.50 -36.73
CA ALA A 8 -54.24 1.36 -37.20
C ALA A 8 -53.38 0.86 -36.02
N ALA A 9 -53.78 -0.28 -35.49
CA ALA A 9 -53.01 -1.03 -34.52
C ALA A 9 -51.82 -1.69 -35.22
N THR A 10 -50.63 -1.34 -34.84
CA THR A 10 -49.42 -2.03 -35.26
C THR A 10 -48.92 -2.87 -34.09
N THR A 11 -49.14 -4.17 -34.19
CA THR A 11 -48.59 -5.18 -33.26
C THR A 11 -47.09 -5.24 -33.42
N LEU A 12 -46.37 -4.80 -32.39
CA LEU A 12 -44.91 -4.99 -32.28
C LEU A 12 -44.65 -6.33 -31.61
N THR A 13 -44.22 -7.29 -32.40
CA THR A 13 -43.72 -8.59 -31.92
C THR A 13 -42.36 -8.35 -31.24
N ALA A 14 -42.32 -8.47 -29.92
CA ALA A 14 -41.10 -8.43 -29.16
C ALA A 14 -40.34 -9.76 -29.33
N LEU A 15 -39.26 -9.73 -30.08
CA LEU A 15 -38.30 -10.82 -30.17
C LEU A 15 -37.36 -10.73 -28.96
N ALA A 16 -37.58 -11.56 -27.95
CA ALA A 16 -36.68 -11.69 -26.81
C ALA A 16 -35.44 -12.46 -27.26
N VAL A 17 -34.35 -11.74 -27.49
CA VAL A 17 -33.02 -12.34 -27.63
C VAL A 17 -32.47 -12.60 -26.24
N LEU A 18 -32.52 -13.86 -25.81
CA LEU A 18 -31.86 -14.35 -24.59
C LEU A 18 -30.37 -14.45 -24.91
N ALA A 19 -29.58 -13.40 -24.60
CA ALA A 19 -28.15 -13.47 -24.63
C ALA A 19 -27.69 -14.24 -23.36
N ALA A 20 -27.36 -15.52 -23.53
CA ALA A 20 -26.65 -16.29 -22.49
C ALA A 20 -25.26 -15.70 -22.31
N LEU A 21 -25.07 -14.88 -21.28
CA LEU A 21 -23.74 -14.52 -20.80
C LEU A 21 -23.14 -15.76 -20.14
N SER A 22 -22.31 -16.48 -20.90
CA SER A 22 -21.40 -17.46 -20.31
C SER A 22 -20.34 -16.69 -19.52
N LEU A 23 -20.52 -16.61 -18.19
CA LEU A 23 -19.45 -16.26 -17.29
C LEU A 23 -18.41 -17.39 -17.33
N THR A 24 -17.43 -17.27 -18.21
CA THR A 24 -16.17 -17.99 -18.03
C THR A 24 -15.43 -17.30 -16.89
N GLY A 25 -15.68 -17.75 -15.68
CA GLY A 25 -14.87 -17.42 -14.52
C GLY A 25 -13.47 -17.99 -14.74
N GLY A 26 -12.58 -17.23 -15.37
CA GLY A 26 -11.15 -17.49 -15.26
C GLY A 26 -10.73 -17.39 -13.81
N PRO A 27 -9.72 -18.16 -13.38
CA PRO A 27 -9.18 -18.00 -12.03
C PRO A 27 -8.78 -16.53 -11.88
N ALA A 28 -9.41 -15.83 -10.92
CA ALA A 28 -8.94 -14.53 -10.50
C ALA A 28 -7.52 -14.74 -9.97
N HIS A 29 -6.54 -14.41 -10.76
CA HIS A 29 -5.20 -14.18 -10.26
C HIS A 29 -5.35 -12.94 -9.37
N ALA A 30 -5.36 -13.15 -8.07
CA ALA A 30 -5.07 -12.08 -7.15
C ALA A 30 -3.61 -11.70 -7.40
N ASP A 31 -3.41 -10.82 -8.35
CA ASP A 31 -2.18 -10.05 -8.44
C ASP A 31 -2.09 -9.31 -7.12
N GLY A 32 -1.07 -9.62 -6.32
CA GLY A 32 -0.96 -9.20 -4.92
C GLY A 32 -0.68 -7.70 -4.74
N THR A 33 -1.19 -6.89 -5.64
CA THR A 33 -1.20 -5.43 -5.52
C THR A 33 -2.45 -5.03 -4.75
N ASP A 34 -2.28 -4.66 -3.50
CA ASP A 34 -3.31 -3.95 -2.75
C ASP A 34 -3.63 -2.64 -3.52
N PRO A 35 -4.87 -2.46 -4.06
CA PRO A 35 -5.21 -1.27 -4.82
C PRO A 35 -5.16 0.01 -3.98
N SER A 36 -5.07 -0.09 -2.66
CA SER A 36 -4.90 1.02 -1.73
C SER A 36 -3.44 1.39 -1.46
N ALA A 37 -2.47 0.66 -2.03
CA ALA A 37 -1.05 0.94 -1.84
C ALA A 37 -0.38 1.37 -3.15
N PRO A 38 0.60 2.30 -3.09
CA PRO A 38 1.37 2.70 -4.26
C PRO A 38 2.09 1.52 -4.92
N PRO A 39 2.24 1.51 -6.26
CA PRO A 39 2.95 0.45 -6.96
C PRO A 39 4.35 0.20 -6.39
N GLY A 40 4.67 -1.05 -6.10
CA GLY A 40 5.95 -1.47 -5.54
C GLY A 40 6.07 -1.33 -4.02
N SER A 41 5.02 -0.89 -3.32
CA SER A 41 4.99 -0.80 -1.85
C SER A 41 4.73 -2.14 -1.16
N VAL A 42 4.26 -3.14 -1.90
CA VAL A 42 3.96 -4.47 -1.37
C VAL A 42 4.89 -5.48 -2.02
N THR A 43 5.74 -6.09 -1.23
CA THR A 43 6.52 -7.27 -1.64
C THR A 43 5.80 -8.51 -1.15
N THR A 44 5.28 -9.31 -2.06
CA THR A 44 4.70 -10.60 -1.73
C THR A 44 5.80 -11.64 -1.64
N SER A 45 6.01 -12.23 -0.46
CA SER A 45 6.82 -13.44 -0.36
C SER A 45 6.08 -14.60 -1.03
N PRO A 46 6.75 -15.40 -1.88
CA PRO A 46 6.11 -16.56 -2.45
C PRO A 46 5.65 -17.51 -1.34
N PRO A 47 4.46 -18.13 -1.48
CA PRO A 47 3.99 -19.07 -0.49
C PRO A 47 4.96 -20.25 -0.35
N PRO A 48 5.13 -20.81 0.87
CA PRO A 48 5.98 -21.97 1.07
C PRO A 48 5.49 -23.15 0.25
N THR A 49 6.41 -23.86 -0.38
CA THR A 49 6.08 -25.09 -1.11
C THR A 49 5.83 -26.20 -0.09
N VAL A 50 4.63 -26.72 -0.07
CA VAL A 50 4.25 -27.86 0.80
C VAL A 50 4.39 -29.14 -0.02
N ASP A 51 5.15 -30.10 0.48
CA ASP A 51 5.23 -31.44 -0.11
C ASP A 51 3.91 -32.18 0.09
N PRO A 52 3.16 -32.50 -0.99
CA PRO A 52 1.87 -33.20 -0.87
C PRO A 52 2.01 -34.66 -0.35
N THR A 53 3.24 -35.18 -0.35
CA THR A 53 3.53 -36.53 0.13
C THR A 53 4.01 -36.60 1.59
N SER A 54 4.05 -35.43 2.27
CA SER A 54 4.51 -35.35 3.65
C SER A 54 3.74 -36.29 4.56
N PRO A 55 4.42 -37.12 5.37
CA PRO A 55 3.75 -38.17 6.20
C PRO A 55 2.82 -37.60 7.27
N GLY A 56 2.94 -36.30 7.59
CA GLY A 56 2.02 -35.60 8.50
C GLY A 56 0.73 -35.12 7.84
N LEU A 57 0.64 -35.18 6.51
CA LEU A 57 -0.48 -34.64 5.74
C LEU A 57 -1.47 -35.81 5.47
N LYS A 58 -2.63 -35.75 6.12
CA LYS A 58 -3.70 -36.71 5.88
C LYS A 58 -4.78 -36.04 5.02
N LEU A 59 -4.76 -36.35 3.74
CA LEU A 59 -5.81 -35.94 2.81
C LEU A 59 -6.82 -37.09 2.67
N ALA A 60 -8.10 -36.75 2.48
CA ALA A 60 -9.10 -37.70 2.08
C ALA A 60 -8.82 -38.23 0.66
N ASP A 61 -9.31 -39.45 0.34
CA ASP A 61 -9.12 -40.05 -0.97
C ASP A 61 -9.65 -39.13 -2.08
N GLY A 62 -8.78 -38.79 -3.04
CA GLY A 62 -9.09 -37.87 -4.17
C GLY A 62 -9.03 -36.39 -3.83
N ALA A 63 -8.69 -36.03 -2.60
CA ALA A 63 -8.49 -34.62 -2.25
C ALA A 63 -7.11 -34.12 -2.68
N THR A 64 -7.05 -32.88 -3.18
CA THR A 64 -5.82 -32.16 -3.49
C THR A 64 -5.65 -31.00 -2.53
N LEU A 65 -4.41 -30.68 -2.18
CA LEU A 65 -4.11 -29.45 -1.41
C LEU A 65 -4.50 -28.23 -2.23
N ALA A 66 -5.26 -27.35 -1.60
CA ALA A 66 -5.41 -25.99 -2.13
C ALA A 66 -4.04 -25.29 -2.15
N PRO A 67 -3.82 -24.33 -3.07
CA PRO A 67 -2.62 -23.51 -3.06
C PRO A 67 -2.41 -22.89 -1.67
N ALA A 68 -1.17 -22.94 -1.18
CA ALA A 68 -0.83 -22.34 0.10
C ALA A 68 -1.13 -20.83 0.04
N LYS A 69 -1.90 -20.34 1.02
CA LYS A 69 -2.18 -18.91 1.18
C LYS A 69 -1.32 -18.39 2.33
N VAL A 70 -0.37 -17.53 2.01
CA VAL A 70 0.36 -16.78 3.04
C VAL A 70 -0.55 -15.67 3.53
N LEU A 71 -0.86 -15.66 4.81
CA LEU A 71 -1.52 -14.56 5.48
C LEU A 71 -0.41 -13.70 6.07
N ASP A 72 -0.18 -12.52 5.48
CA ASP A 72 0.73 -11.56 6.07
C ASP A 72 0.13 -11.01 7.36
N ILE A 73 0.90 -11.13 8.43
CA ILE A 73 0.58 -10.48 9.70
C ILE A 73 1.11 -9.06 9.61
N LYS A 74 0.19 -8.10 9.68
CA LYS A 74 0.49 -6.68 9.72
C LYS A 74 0.37 -6.18 11.16
N SER A 75 1.47 -5.76 11.76
CA SER A 75 1.48 -5.08 13.05
C SER A 75 1.48 -3.58 12.80
N VAL A 76 0.54 -2.86 13.40
CA VAL A 76 0.42 -1.40 13.28
C VAL A 76 0.52 -0.80 14.66
N VAL A 77 1.47 0.11 14.84
CA VAL A 77 1.64 0.93 16.03
C VAL A 77 1.51 2.39 15.61
N GLU A 78 0.58 3.10 16.22
CA GLU A 78 0.35 4.53 16.00
C GLU A 78 0.49 5.24 17.35
N ASP A 79 1.12 6.41 17.38
CA ASP A 79 1.17 7.21 18.59
C ASP A 79 -0.20 7.81 18.91
N LEU A 80 -0.42 8.23 20.16
CA LEU A 80 -1.72 8.77 20.61
C LEU A 80 -2.14 10.05 19.88
N GLY A 81 -1.20 10.76 19.29
CA GLY A 81 -1.44 11.96 18.46
C GLY A 81 -1.69 11.63 17.01
N GLY A 82 -1.43 10.38 16.60
CA GLY A 82 -1.46 9.95 15.21
C GLY A 82 -0.37 10.62 14.33
N GLU A 83 0.65 11.18 14.97
CA GLU A 83 1.73 11.92 14.30
C GLU A 83 2.68 11.01 13.55
N GLU A 84 2.88 9.81 14.09
CA GLU A 84 3.70 8.76 13.52
C GLU A 84 2.97 7.43 13.59
N ARG A 85 3.01 6.69 12.49
CA ARG A 85 2.49 5.33 12.40
C ARG A 85 3.58 4.43 11.85
N ARG A 86 3.87 3.36 12.58
CA ARG A 86 4.74 2.28 12.14
C ARG A 86 3.91 1.08 11.77
N GLU A 87 4.23 0.51 10.64
CA GLU A 87 3.61 -0.70 10.12
C GLU A 87 4.70 -1.71 9.81
N ASP A 88 4.64 -2.85 10.46
CA ASP A 88 5.56 -3.97 10.26
C ASP A 88 4.80 -5.12 9.60
N THR A 89 5.29 -5.55 8.44
CA THR A 89 4.88 -6.79 7.78
C THR A 89 5.97 -7.84 7.90
N ASN A 90 5.76 -9.02 7.30
CA ASN A 90 6.80 -10.04 7.25
C ASN A 90 8.00 -9.63 6.38
N SER A 91 7.77 -8.76 5.39
CA SER A 91 8.74 -8.35 4.38
C SER A 91 9.26 -6.92 4.54
N ASP A 92 8.44 -6.02 5.05
CA ASP A 92 8.71 -4.59 5.03
C ASP A 92 8.41 -3.91 6.37
N VAL A 93 9.10 -2.80 6.60
CA VAL A 93 8.81 -1.83 7.65
C VAL A 93 8.42 -0.53 6.97
N THR A 94 7.28 0.05 7.36
CA THR A 94 6.81 1.34 6.86
C THR A 94 6.60 2.31 8.02
N PHE A 95 7.19 3.48 7.91
CA PHE A 95 6.92 4.63 8.78
C PHE A 95 6.09 5.64 7.99
N ALA A 96 4.93 6.01 8.49
CA ALA A 96 4.11 7.09 7.97
C ALA A 96 4.15 8.26 8.96
N LEU A 97 4.74 9.36 8.54
CA LEU A 97 4.88 10.59 9.32
C LEU A 97 3.90 11.63 8.79
N GLN A 98 3.09 12.21 9.68
CA GLN A 98 2.19 13.29 9.29
C GLN A 98 2.98 14.52 8.81
N ALA A 99 2.46 15.15 7.76
CA ALA A 99 3.13 16.31 7.16
C ALA A 99 3.26 17.50 8.14
N GLU A 100 2.30 17.70 9.02
CA GLU A 100 2.33 18.78 10.03
C GLU A 100 3.45 18.62 11.06
N VAL A 101 3.86 17.39 11.32
CA VAL A 101 5.00 17.08 12.20
C VAL A 101 6.32 17.37 11.52
N LEU A 102 6.38 17.08 10.23
CA LEU A 102 7.60 17.27 9.44
C LEU A 102 7.76 18.72 8.96
N PHE A 103 6.65 19.35 8.57
CA PHE A 103 6.66 20.62 7.84
C PHE A 103 5.65 21.61 8.43
N PRO A 104 5.94 22.92 8.43
CA PRO A 104 4.92 23.95 8.59
C PRO A 104 3.86 23.83 7.49
N LYS A 105 2.67 24.36 7.73
CA LYS A 105 1.56 24.37 6.76
C LYS A 105 2.03 24.85 5.38
N ASP A 106 1.61 24.16 4.33
CA ASP A 106 1.94 24.44 2.92
C ASP A 106 3.44 24.63 2.62
N SER A 107 4.28 24.00 3.44
CA SER A 107 5.74 24.07 3.34
C SER A 107 6.36 22.71 3.03
N SER A 108 7.56 22.76 2.46
CA SER A 108 8.48 21.63 2.36
C SER A 108 9.78 21.87 3.14
N LYS A 109 9.83 22.83 4.08
CA LYS A 109 10.96 23.00 4.98
C LYS A 109 10.72 22.17 6.24
N LEU A 110 11.70 21.40 6.68
CA LEU A 110 11.59 20.57 7.90
C LEU A 110 11.45 21.43 9.15
N ASN A 111 10.60 20.98 10.06
CA ASN A 111 10.58 21.45 11.44
C ASN A 111 11.87 20.99 12.15
N PRO A 112 12.36 21.72 13.18
CA PRO A 112 13.55 21.31 13.94
C PRO A 112 13.45 19.89 14.51
N ASP A 113 12.29 19.50 15.06
CA ASP A 113 12.07 18.19 15.69
C ASP A 113 11.93 17.06 14.67
N ALA A 114 11.61 17.36 13.41
CA ALA A 114 11.49 16.39 12.34
C ALA A 114 12.80 15.61 12.10
N ARG A 115 13.94 16.26 12.27
CA ARG A 115 15.25 15.63 12.07
C ARG A 115 15.49 14.47 13.03
N SER A 116 15.10 14.62 14.30
CA SER A 116 15.25 13.54 15.29
C SER A 116 14.44 12.31 14.91
N ARG A 117 13.22 12.50 14.38
CA ARG A 117 12.37 11.39 13.90
C ARG A 117 12.97 10.72 12.66
N ILE A 118 13.44 11.52 11.70
CA ILE A 118 14.10 10.99 10.49
C ILE A 118 15.40 10.26 10.85
N GLN A 119 16.16 10.74 11.84
CA GLN A 119 17.35 10.05 12.34
C GLN A 119 17.00 8.67 12.92
N ALA A 120 15.93 8.57 13.71
CA ALA A 120 15.50 7.29 14.27
C ALA A 120 15.10 6.29 13.15
N ILE A 121 14.46 6.77 12.09
CA ILE A 121 14.15 5.94 10.91
C ILE A 121 15.45 5.50 10.19
N ALA A 122 16.43 6.41 10.05
CA ALA A 122 17.73 6.07 9.44
C ALA A 122 18.47 5.01 10.25
N ASP A 123 18.40 5.08 11.57
CA ASP A 123 19.00 4.07 12.45
C ASP A 123 18.30 2.71 12.31
N GLU A 124 16.96 2.71 12.15
CA GLU A 124 16.21 1.47 11.88
C GLU A 124 16.56 0.88 10.50
N ILE A 125 16.70 1.70 9.46
CA ILE A 125 17.16 1.26 8.13
C ILE A 125 18.53 0.55 8.23
N LYS A 126 19.46 1.11 9.02
CA LYS A 126 20.77 0.49 9.29
C LYS A 126 20.63 -0.82 10.04
N ASN A 127 19.78 -0.88 11.07
CA ASN A 127 19.55 -2.07 11.87
C ASN A 127 18.98 -3.22 11.02
N GLN A 128 18.08 -2.89 10.09
CA GLN A 128 17.50 -3.84 9.15
C GLN A 128 18.43 -4.18 7.99
N LYS A 129 19.56 -3.46 7.83
CA LYS A 129 20.50 -3.59 6.70
C LYS A 129 19.81 -3.46 5.35
N ALA A 130 18.82 -2.58 5.28
CA ALA A 130 18.04 -2.37 4.07
C ALA A 130 18.91 -1.69 3.00
N THR A 131 18.84 -2.20 1.78
CA THR A 131 19.56 -1.69 0.61
C THR A 131 18.68 -0.88 -0.33
N THR A 132 17.38 -0.90 -0.09
CA THR A 132 16.39 -0.13 -0.88
C THR A 132 15.45 0.57 0.09
N VAL A 133 15.20 1.86 -0.15
CA VAL A 133 14.28 2.67 0.65
C VAL A 133 13.34 3.42 -0.30
N ARG A 134 12.05 3.35 -0.05
CA ARG A 134 11.03 4.10 -0.78
C ARG A 134 10.58 5.25 0.10
N VAL A 135 10.54 6.45 -0.48
CA VAL A 135 10.08 7.67 0.19
C VAL A 135 8.96 8.26 -0.64
N PHE A 136 7.74 8.14 -0.15
CA PHE A 136 6.54 8.54 -0.88
C PHE A 136 5.79 9.64 -0.14
N GLY A 137 5.43 10.70 -0.86
CA GLY A 137 4.66 11.81 -0.32
C GLY A 137 3.22 11.79 -0.79
N PHE A 138 2.31 12.19 0.11
CA PHE A 138 0.86 12.25 -0.14
C PHE A 138 0.27 13.56 0.37
N THR A 139 -0.88 13.95 -0.18
CA THR A 139 -1.69 15.07 0.27
C THR A 139 -3.11 14.62 0.59
N ASP A 140 -3.90 15.51 1.14
CA ASP A 140 -5.36 15.38 1.14
C ASP A 140 -5.93 15.80 -0.23
N ASN A 141 -7.26 15.81 -0.34
CA ASN A 141 -7.98 16.18 -1.56
C ASN A 141 -8.31 17.69 -1.66
N LEU A 142 -7.67 18.55 -0.87
CA LEU A 142 -7.88 19.99 -0.94
C LEU A 142 -6.89 20.64 -1.91
N GLY A 143 -7.45 21.44 -2.83
CA GLY A 143 -6.67 22.11 -3.86
C GLY A 143 -6.66 21.37 -5.19
N SER A 144 -5.71 21.71 -6.06
CA SER A 144 -5.58 21.03 -7.35
C SER A 144 -4.65 19.83 -7.26
N TYR A 145 -4.99 18.75 -7.97
CA TYR A 145 -4.16 17.55 -8.07
C TYR A 145 -2.71 17.87 -8.49
N ALA A 146 -2.54 18.78 -9.49
CA ALA A 146 -1.21 19.16 -9.97
C ALA A 146 -0.37 19.85 -8.88
N HIS A 147 -0.99 20.72 -8.06
CA HIS A 147 -0.30 21.33 -6.92
C HIS A 147 0.06 20.29 -5.86
N GLY A 148 -0.88 19.39 -5.52
CA GLY A 148 -0.64 18.28 -4.60
C GLY A 148 0.51 17.39 -5.06
N LEU A 149 0.58 17.07 -6.36
CA LEU A 149 1.66 16.27 -6.92
C LEU A 149 3.04 16.90 -6.74
N VAL A 150 3.16 18.21 -7.02
CA VAL A 150 4.42 18.96 -6.82
C VAL A 150 4.78 19.02 -5.34
N LEU A 151 3.81 19.33 -4.46
CA LEU A 151 4.05 19.44 -3.01
C LEU A 151 4.44 18.12 -2.39
N SER A 152 3.70 17.04 -2.70
CA SER A 152 3.98 15.71 -2.16
C SER A 152 5.36 15.19 -2.60
N LYS A 153 5.70 15.38 -3.88
CA LYS A 153 7.03 15.02 -4.38
C LYS A 153 8.14 15.80 -3.68
N LYS A 154 7.97 17.11 -3.54
CA LYS A 154 8.97 17.97 -2.88
C LYS A 154 9.17 17.59 -1.41
N ARG A 155 8.09 17.25 -0.69
CA ARG A 155 8.18 16.77 0.69
C ARG A 155 8.93 15.44 0.78
N ALA A 156 8.66 14.49 -0.13
CA ALA A 156 9.39 13.24 -0.20
C ALA A 156 10.88 13.45 -0.51
N GLU A 157 11.23 14.37 -1.41
CA GLU A 157 12.63 14.72 -1.72
C GLU A 157 13.37 15.27 -0.49
N ILE A 158 12.73 16.15 0.30
CA ILE A 158 13.36 16.72 1.50
C ILE A 158 13.59 15.63 2.59
N VAL A 159 12.63 14.72 2.77
CA VAL A 159 12.80 13.58 3.70
C VAL A 159 13.90 12.65 3.20
N HIS A 160 13.95 12.38 1.89
CA HIS A 160 15.04 11.62 1.27
C HIS A 160 16.40 12.25 1.55
N ASP A 161 16.56 13.57 1.32
CA ASP A 161 17.84 14.26 1.50
C ASP A 161 18.33 14.17 2.96
N GLU A 162 17.41 14.32 3.93
CA GLU A 162 17.73 14.18 5.35
C GLU A 162 18.07 12.74 5.71
N LEU A 163 17.33 11.74 5.18
CA LEU A 163 17.66 10.31 5.37
C LEU A 163 19.02 9.97 4.76
N ALA A 164 19.31 10.42 3.56
CA ALA A 164 20.59 10.18 2.88
C ALA A 164 21.76 10.79 3.69
N ALA A 165 21.57 11.99 4.23
CA ALA A 165 22.54 12.62 5.11
C ALA A 165 22.76 11.83 6.41
N ALA A 166 21.67 11.35 7.05
CA ALA A 166 21.71 10.56 8.28
C ALA A 166 22.32 9.16 8.08
N LEU A 167 22.09 8.54 6.92
CA LEU A 167 22.66 7.25 6.57
C LEU A 167 24.16 7.34 6.25
N GLY A 168 24.61 8.47 5.74
CA GLY A 168 25.98 8.68 5.27
C GLY A 168 26.22 7.97 3.92
N SER A 169 27.48 7.63 3.63
CA SER A 169 27.81 6.86 2.41
C SER A 169 27.46 5.38 2.59
N THR A 170 26.22 5.02 2.33
CA THR A 170 25.75 3.64 2.34
C THR A 170 25.31 3.24 0.94
N ASP A 171 25.35 1.94 0.63
CA ASP A 171 24.88 1.38 -0.64
C ASP A 171 23.34 1.26 -0.63
N VAL A 172 22.64 2.34 -0.25
CA VAL A 172 21.17 2.39 -0.22
C VAL A 172 20.66 3.05 -1.49
N THR A 173 19.79 2.36 -2.20
CA THR A 173 19.07 2.88 -3.36
C THR A 173 17.74 3.46 -2.90
N PHE A 174 17.44 4.70 -3.33
CA PHE A 174 16.20 5.38 -2.99
C PHE A 174 15.23 5.43 -4.18
N GLU A 175 13.96 5.18 -3.91
CA GLU A 175 12.85 5.49 -4.80
C GLU A 175 12.03 6.62 -4.19
N VAL A 176 11.96 7.79 -4.86
CA VAL A 176 11.29 8.98 -4.34
C VAL A 176 10.16 9.40 -5.25
N ARG A 177 8.93 9.43 -4.74
CA ARG A 177 7.73 9.79 -5.51
C ARG A 177 6.77 10.67 -4.71
N GLY A 178 6.01 11.49 -5.44
CA GLY A 178 4.81 12.17 -4.93
C GLY A 178 3.58 11.60 -5.60
N TYR A 179 2.53 11.39 -4.84
CA TYR A 179 1.27 10.78 -5.31
C TYR A 179 0.06 11.70 -5.16
N SER A 180 0.25 12.98 -4.75
CA SER A 180 -0.88 13.88 -4.51
C SER A 180 -1.90 13.27 -3.54
N GLU A 181 -3.18 13.27 -3.92
CA GLU A 181 -4.30 12.71 -3.16
C GLU A 181 -4.59 11.23 -3.46
N ASP A 182 -3.76 10.61 -4.30
CA ASP A 182 -3.88 9.18 -4.58
C ASP A 182 -3.55 8.35 -3.32
N TYR A 183 -4.15 7.18 -3.21
CA TYR A 183 -3.93 6.24 -2.10
C TYR A 183 -4.24 6.81 -0.70
N PRO A 184 -5.47 7.30 -0.45
CA PRO A 184 -5.86 7.79 0.86
C PRO A 184 -5.94 6.63 1.86
N ILE A 185 -5.43 6.84 3.09
CA ILE A 185 -5.51 5.87 4.19
C ILE A 185 -6.66 6.17 5.15
N ALA A 186 -7.33 7.30 4.98
CA ALA A 186 -8.48 7.74 5.75
C ALA A 186 -9.44 8.55 4.88
N ASP A 187 -10.68 8.72 5.36
CA ASP A 187 -11.70 9.48 4.66
C ASP A 187 -11.36 10.98 4.63
N ASN A 188 -11.35 11.58 3.45
CA ASN A 188 -11.10 13.00 3.24
C ASN A 188 -12.26 13.94 3.65
N THR A 189 -13.41 13.41 4.08
CA THR A 189 -14.56 14.23 4.50
C THR A 189 -14.32 14.90 5.86
N SER A 190 -13.49 14.32 6.72
CA SER A 190 -13.12 14.88 8.02
C SER A 190 -11.71 15.48 8.00
N GLU A 191 -11.47 16.50 8.86
CA GLU A 191 -10.12 17.07 9.00
C GLU A 191 -9.13 16.04 9.59
N GLU A 192 -9.60 15.19 10.49
CA GLU A 192 -8.78 14.11 11.04
C GLU A 192 -8.30 13.15 9.94
N GLY A 193 -9.22 12.74 9.06
CA GLY A 193 -8.87 11.88 7.92
C GLY A 193 -7.94 12.56 6.93
N ARG A 194 -8.20 13.83 6.60
CA ARG A 194 -7.28 14.62 5.75
C ARG A 194 -5.89 14.72 6.35
N ARG A 195 -5.79 14.92 7.68
CA ARG A 195 -4.50 14.96 8.38
C ARG A 195 -3.72 13.66 8.24
N LYS A 196 -4.39 12.51 8.33
CA LYS A 196 -3.77 11.19 8.09
C LYS A 196 -3.31 11.02 6.64
N ASN A 197 -4.05 11.60 5.70
CA ASN A 197 -3.69 11.53 4.28
C ASN A 197 -2.51 12.46 3.93
N ARG A 198 -2.34 13.60 4.59
CA ARG A 198 -1.15 14.47 4.46
C ARG A 198 0.06 13.86 5.15
N ARG A 199 0.77 12.96 4.49
CA ARG A 199 1.85 12.18 5.09
C ARG A 199 3.04 11.99 4.14
N VAL A 200 4.17 11.60 4.73
CA VAL A 200 5.30 11.01 3.99
C VAL A 200 5.52 9.61 4.55
N GLU A 201 5.57 8.64 3.66
CA GLU A 201 5.87 7.25 3.99
C GLU A 201 7.31 6.92 3.64
N VAL A 202 7.99 6.22 4.55
CA VAL A 202 9.32 5.64 4.36
C VAL A 202 9.19 4.14 4.53
N THR A 203 9.38 3.40 3.44
CA THR A 203 9.25 1.93 3.41
C THR A 203 10.57 1.30 3.01
N PHE A 204 10.97 0.26 3.74
CA PHE A 204 12.18 -0.51 3.42
C PHE A 204 12.01 -1.98 3.81
N PRO A 205 12.74 -2.90 3.16
CA PRO A 205 12.70 -4.32 3.49
C PRO A 205 13.12 -4.57 4.94
N ARG A 206 12.38 -5.45 5.59
CA ARG A 206 12.76 -5.99 6.89
C ARG A 206 13.96 -6.92 6.70
N GLY A 207 15.00 -6.72 7.49
CA GLY A 207 16.11 -7.65 7.53
C GLY A 207 15.61 -9.07 7.83
N ALA A 208 16.10 -10.06 7.09
CA ALA A 208 15.76 -11.45 7.38
C ALA A 208 15.98 -11.69 8.89
N ALA A 209 14.91 -12.02 9.61
CA ALA A 209 15.04 -12.49 10.98
C ALA A 209 16.06 -13.63 10.91
N SER A 210 17.18 -13.48 11.60
CA SER A 210 18.14 -14.57 11.75
C SER A 210 17.39 -15.71 12.41
N GLY A 211 16.77 -16.55 11.59
CA GLY A 211 16.06 -17.72 12.04
C GLY A 211 17.05 -18.50 12.87
N SER A 212 16.81 -18.60 14.15
CA SER A 212 17.40 -19.59 15.03
C SER A 212 17.09 -20.96 14.40
N SER A 213 17.97 -21.39 13.49
CA SER A 213 18.07 -22.80 13.17
C SER A 213 18.61 -23.46 14.45
N SER A 214 17.71 -23.70 15.40
CA SER A 214 17.96 -24.65 16.47
C SER A 214 18.21 -25.98 15.77
N GLY A 215 19.49 -26.26 15.52
CA GLY A 215 19.96 -27.55 15.10
C GLY A 215 19.52 -28.58 16.14
N ALA A 216 18.55 -29.39 15.78
CA ALA A 216 18.38 -30.69 16.39
C ALA A 216 19.52 -31.55 15.89
N GLN A 217 20.64 -31.56 16.64
CA GLN A 217 21.61 -32.65 16.62
C GLN A 217 21.19 -33.62 17.71
N SER A 218 20.83 -34.80 17.33
CA SER A 218 21.18 -36.12 17.90
C SER A 218 20.15 -37.14 17.48
#